data_80822984651b33372229db2bc47abb9f
#
_entry.id   80822984651b33372229db2bc47abb9f
#
_cell.length_a   1.000
_cell.length_b   1.000
_cell.length_c   1.000
_cell.angle_alpha   90.00
_cell.angle_beta   90.00
_cell.angle_gamma   90.00
#
_symmetry.space_group_name_H-M   'P 1'
#
loop_
_entity.id
_entity.type
_entity.pdbx_description
1 polymer ?
#
loop_
_entity_poly.entity_id
_entity_poly.type
_entity_poly.pdbx_seq_one_letter_code
_entity_poly.pdbx_strand_id
1 'polypeptide(L)'
;MSDQPVLFSRAAASCRLTLNREDKCHAINEEMIESLDHYLNEIENDTTLRFVELTATGDKFFCAGGDIKSWSAYSPLDMGRKWIKRGNDVFNRLRNFPQLAVANLNGHTIGGGIELALC
;
A
#
# COMPACT_ATOMS: atom_id res chain seq x y z
N MET A 1 17.26 -7.87 -8.41
CA MET A 1 16.70 -7.46 -7.13
C MET A 1 15.93 -6.16 -7.33
N SER A 2 14.75 -6.05 -6.76
CA SER A 2 13.92 -4.88 -7.02
C SER A 2 14.01 -3.87 -5.88
N ASP A 3 14.22 -2.60 -6.24
CA ASP A 3 14.17 -1.47 -5.31
C ASP A 3 12.79 -0.82 -5.28
N GLN A 4 11.81 -1.45 -5.93
CA GLN A 4 10.45 -0.94 -5.96
C GLN A 4 9.85 -0.93 -4.55
N PRO A 5 9.13 0.16 -4.16
CA PRO A 5 8.55 0.24 -2.82
C PRO A 5 7.36 -0.70 -2.62
N VAL A 6 6.77 -1.18 -3.70
CA VAL A 6 5.71 -2.20 -3.69
C VAL A 6 6.04 -3.23 -4.76
N LEU A 7 6.02 -4.50 -4.37
CA LEU A 7 6.25 -5.60 -5.29
C LEU A 7 4.91 -6.23 -5.68
N PHE A 8 4.81 -6.67 -6.92
CA PHE A 8 3.64 -7.36 -7.43
C PHE A 8 4.03 -8.77 -7.86
N SER A 9 3.24 -9.77 -7.44
CA SER A 9 3.39 -11.13 -7.92
C SER A 9 2.02 -11.74 -8.17
N ARG A 10 1.99 -12.73 -9.06
CA ARG A 10 0.75 -13.33 -9.51
C ARG A 10 0.86 -14.86 -9.50
N ALA A 11 -0.19 -15.55 -9.07
CA ALA A 11 -0.28 -17.01 -9.09
C ALA A 11 -1.74 -17.41 -9.38
N ALA A 12 -1.99 -17.95 -10.58
CA ALA A 12 -3.33 -18.35 -11.02
C ALA A 12 -4.32 -17.17 -10.96
N ALA A 13 -5.41 -17.29 -10.20
CA ALA A 13 -6.44 -16.26 -10.08
C ALA A 13 -6.19 -15.28 -8.92
N SER A 14 -5.03 -15.37 -8.27
CA SER A 14 -4.66 -14.49 -7.15
C SER A 14 -3.42 -13.67 -7.46
N CYS A 15 -3.25 -12.58 -6.75
CA CYS A 15 -2.04 -11.78 -6.81
C CYS A 15 -1.69 -11.27 -5.43
N ARG A 16 -0.46 -10.80 -5.30
CA ARG A 16 0.05 -10.28 -4.03
C ARG A 16 0.73 -8.95 -4.27
N LEU A 17 0.39 -7.98 -3.43
CA LEU A 17 1.10 -6.72 -3.31
C LEU A 17 1.91 -6.78 -2.03
N THR A 18 3.20 -6.55 -2.13
CA THR A 18 4.12 -6.64 -1.00
C THR A 18 4.78 -5.30 -0.77
N LEU A 19 4.53 -4.69 0.38
CA LEU A 19 5.23 -3.46 0.78
C LEU A 19 6.71 -3.79 0.94
N ASN A 20 7.58 -2.99 0.35
CA ASN A 20 9.00 -3.31 0.22
C ASN A 20 9.91 -2.14 0.60
N ARG A 21 9.71 -1.61 1.81
CA ARG A 21 10.60 -0.61 2.40
C ARG A 21 10.99 -1.04 3.81
N GLU A 22 11.58 -2.22 3.92
CA GLU A 22 11.88 -2.85 5.21
C GLU A 22 12.80 -1.99 6.09
N ASP A 23 13.74 -1.29 5.50
CA ASP A 23 14.65 -0.37 6.19
C ASP A 23 13.93 0.84 6.81
N LYS A 24 12.71 1.13 6.37
CA LYS A 24 11.84 2.19 6.90
C LYS A 24 10.60 1.62 7.57
N CYS A 25 10.63 0.35 7.95
CA CYS A 25 9.49 -0.33 8.60
C CYS A 25 8.22 -0.24 7.75
N HIS A 26 8.37 -0.19 6.44
CA HIS A 26 7.29 -0.03 5.47
C HIS A 26 6.43 1.22 5.71
N ALA A 27 7.05 2.29 6.23
CA ALA A 27 6.37 3.57 6.37
C ALA A 27 5.91 4.07 4.99
N ILE A 28 4.69 4.59 4.95
CA ILE A 28 4.03 4.97 3.70
C ILE A 28 4.51 6.34 3.25
N ASN A 29 5.09 6.39 2.06
CA ASN A 29 5.45 7.63 1.38
C ASN A 29 4.64 7.78 0.08
N GLU A 30 4.85 8.90 -0.59
CA GLU A 30 4.12 9.21 -1.84
C GLU A 30 4.39 8.16 -2.93
N GLU A 31 5.63 7.70 -3.05
CA GLU A 31 6.00 6.68 -4.03
C GLU A 31 5.25 5.36 -3.82
N MET A 32 5.08 4.95 -2.56
CA MET A 32 4.28 3.75 -2.23
C MET A 32 2.82 3.95 -2.62
N ILE A 33 2.26 5.11 -2.33
CA ILE A 33 0.87 5.42 -2.68
C ILE A 33 0.67 5.35 -4.19
N GLU A 34 1.58 5.92 -4.95
CA GLU A 34 1.52 5.88 -6.42
C GLU A 34 1.67 4.46 -6.96
N SER A 35 2.58 3.68 -6.39
CA SER A 35 2.77 2.28 -6.79
C SER A 35 1.54 1.45 -6.48
N LEU A 36 0.95 1.62 -5.31
CA LEU A 36 -0.29 0.93 -4.94
C LEU A 36 -1.41 1.28 -5.93
N ASP A 37 -1.58 2.56 -6.22
CA ASP A 37 -2.61 3.01 -7.16
C ASP A 37 -2.41 2.40 -8.55
N HIS A 38 -1.19 2.37 -9.02
CA HIS A 38 -0.84 1.77 -10.31
C HIS A 38 -1.22 0.29 -10.37
N TYR A 39 -0.80 -0.50 -9.37
CA TYR A 39 -1.11 -1.92 -9.34
C TYR A 39 -2.59 -2.20 -9.12
N LEU A 40 -3.26 -1.42 -8.29
CA LEU A 40 -4.71 -1.57 -8.09
C LEU A 40 -5.47 -1.32 -9.38
N ASN A 41 -5.00 -0.40 -10.19
CA ASN A 41 -5.58 -0.15 -11.52
C ASN A 41 -5.48 -1.39 -12.40
N GLU A 42 -4.31 -2.00 -12.46
CA GLU A 42 -4.10 -3.20 -13.26
C GLU A 42 -4.92 -4.38 -12.76
N ILE A 43 -4.96 -4.58 -11.44
CA ILE A 43 -5.70 -5.69 -10.82
C ILE A 43 -7.20 -5.53 -11.07
N GLU A 44 -7.72 -4.33 -10.87
CA GLU A 44 -9.15 -4.06 -11.03
C GLU A 44 -9.63 -4.37 -12.46
N ASN A 45 -8.79 -4.08 -13.44
CA ASN A 45 -9.13 -4.28 -14.85
C ASN A 45 -8.83 -5.69 -15.36
N ASP A 46 -8.27 -6.55 -14.53
CA ASP A 46 -7.96 -7.94 -14.91
C ASP A 46 -9.05 -8.87 -14.37
N THR A 47 -9.97 -9.26 -15.26
CA THR A 47 -11.10 -10.11 -14.89
C THR A 47 -10.71 -11.54 -14.51
N THR A 48 -9.47 -11.94 -14.78
CA THR A 48 -8.97 -13.26 -14.38
C THR A 48 -8.48 -13.29 -12.94
N LEU A 49 -8.25 -12.14 -12.33
CA LEU A 49 -7.85 -12.03 -10.92
C LEU A 49 -9.08 -11.89 -10.05
N ARG A 50 -9.19 -12.73 -9.02
CA ARG A 50 -10.32 -12.74 -8.09
C ARG A 50 -9.95 -12.36 -6.67
N PHE A 51 -8.65 -12.37 -6.35
CA PHE A 51 -8.17 -12.24 -5.00
C PHE A 51 -6.87 -11.44 -4.99
N VAL A 52 -6.74 -10.48 -4.10
CA VAL A 52 -5.50 -9.75 -3.87
C VAL A 52 -5.10 -9.81 -2.41
N GLU A 53 -3.86 -10.22 -2.16
CA GLU A 53 -3.26 -10.24 -0.83
C GLU A 53 -2.35 -9.03 -0.70
N LEU A 54 -2.44 -8.33 0.42
CA LEU A 54 -1.53 -7.25 0.78
C LEU A 54 -0.71 -7.68 1.97
N THR A 55 0.60 -7.67 1.84
CA THR A 55 1.54 -8.04 2.90
C THR A 55 2.79 -7.16 2.81
N ALA A 56 3.84 -7.50 3.53
CA ALA A 56 5.10 -6.75 3.50
C ALA A 56 6.29 -7.71 3.65
N THR A 57 7.46 -7.26 3.22
CA THR A 57 8.69 -8.05 3.36
C THR A 57 9.13 -8.11 4.82
N GLY A 58 9.80 -9.20 5.19
CA GLY A 58 10.34 -9.40 6.53
C GLY A 58 9.29 -9.90 7.52
N ASP A 59 9.66 -9.88 8.80
CA ASP A 59 8.84 -10.45 9.86
C ASP A 59 8.62 -9.49 11.05
N LYS A 60 9.09 -8.25 10.94
CA LYS A 60 8.97 -7.27 12.04
C LYS A 60 7.79 -6.32 11.87
N PHE A 61 7.64 -5.78 10.68
CA PHE A 61 6.60 -4.78 10.42
C PHE A 61 5.77 -5.14 9.19
N PHE A 62 4.48 -4.97 9.30
CA PHE A 62 3.61 -4.85 8.14
C PHE A 62 3.67 -3.41 7.63
N CYS A 63 3.36 -2.44 8.48
CA CYS A 63 3.43 -1.02 8.14
C CYS A 63 3.47 -0.17 9.40
N ALA A 64 4.43 0.73 9.49
CA ALA A 64 4.61 1.61 10.64
C ALA A 64 3.75 2.89 10.56
N GLY A 65 3.02 3.10 9.47
CA GLY A 65 2.21 4.29 9.26
C GLY A 65 2.81 5.24 8.24
N GLY A 66 2.42 6.51 8.30
CA GLY A 66 2.94 7.51 7.37
C GLY A 66 4.42 7.81 7.60
N ASP A 67 5.13 8.06 6.51
CA ASP A 67 6.54 8.46 6.58
C ASP A 67 6.63 9.95 6.95
N ILE A 68 6.71 10.22 8.24
CA ILE A 68 6.73 11.57 8.79
C ILE A 68 7.91 12.38 8.25
N LYS A 69 9.03 11.72 8.00
CA LYS A 69 10.23 12.40 7.49
C LYS A 69 10.01 12.99 6.10
N SER A 70 9.17 12.40 5.30
CA SER A 70 8.86 12.90 3.96
C SER A 70 7.95 14.13 4.01
N TRP A 71 7.23 14.34 5.12
CA TRP A 71 6.26 15.43 5.24
C TRP A 71 6.88 16.81 5.27
N SER A 72 8.13 16.93 5.71
CA SER A 72 8.81 18.20 5.79
C SER A 72 9.01 18.86 4.41
N ALA A 73 8.95 18.09 3.34
CA ALA A 73 9.07 18.58 1.97
C ALA A 73 7.77 19.19 1.43
N TYR A 74 6.65 19.00 2.15
CA TYR A 74 5.35 19.50 1.69
C TYR A 74 5.02 20.85 2.26
N SER A 75 4.49 21.75 1.42
CA SER A 75 3.77 22.92 1.90
C SER A 75 2.45 22.46 2.54
N PRO A 76 1.79 23.28 3.38
CA PRO A 76 0.47 22.92 3.92
C PRO A 76 -0.55 22.55 2.83
N LEU A 77 -0.52 23.28 1.72
CA LEU A 77 -1.42 23.02 0.60
C LEU A 77 -1.12 21.69 -0.08
N ASP A 78 0.16 21.40 -0.33
CA ASP A 78 0.57 20.15 -0.94
C ASP A 78 0.35 18.95 -0.02
N MET A 79 0.52 19.16 1.30
CA MET A 79 0.19 18.11 2.29
C MET A 79 -1.26 17.66 2.16
N GLY A 80 -2.19 18.60 2.04
CA GLY A 80 -3.59 18.29 1.86
C GLY A 80 -3.90 17.66 0.51
N ARG A 81 -3.40 18.22 -0.58
CA ARG A 81 -3.74 17.81 -1.93
C ARG A 81 -3.00 16.55 -2.39
N LYS A 82 -1.71 16.45 -2.08
CA LYS A 82 -0.87 15.36 -2.59
C LYS A 82 -0.81 14.20 -1.63
N TRP A 83 -0.63 14.47 -0.35
CA TRP A 83 -0.45 13.38 0.62
C TRP A 83 -1.79 12.87 1.15
N ILE A 84 -2.56 13.74 1.80
CA ILE A 84 -3.79 13.30 2.48
C ILE A 84 -4.83 12.82 1.47
N LYS A 85 -5.07 13.61 0.43
CA LYS A 85 -6.10 13.27 -0.56
C LYS A 85 -5.74 12.01 -1.34
N ARG A 86 -4.53 11.90 -1.84
CA ARG A 86 -4.13 10.72 -2.61
C ARG A 86 -4.08 9.47 -1.75
N GLY A 87 -3.58 9.57 -0.53
CA GLY A 87 -3.58 8.46 0.41
C GLY A 87 -4.99 7.97 0.70
N ASN A 88 -5.89 8.90 0.97
CA ASN A 88 -7.29 8.56 1.21
C ASN A 88 -7.97 7.96 -0.02
N ASP A 89 -7.66 8.46 -1.21
CA ASP A 89 -8.21 7.92 -2.46
C ASP A 89 -7.79 6.46 -2.64
N VAL A 90 -6.53 6.13 -2.39
CA VAL A 90 -6.02 4.75 -2.51
C VAL A 90 -6.64 3.85 -1.44
N PHE A 91 -6.70 4.30 -0.19
CA PHE A 91 -7.29 3.52 0.89
C PHE A 91 -8.78 3.26 0.65
N ASN A 92 -9.49 4.28 0.20
CA ASN A 92 -10.91 4.15 -0.12
C ASN A 92 -11.14 3.23 -1.32
N ARG A 93 -10.24 3.24 -2.27
CA ARG A 93 -10.26 2.34 -3.41
C ARG A 93 -10.12 0.88 -2.97
N LEU A 94 -9.20 0.59 -2.06
CA LEU A 94 -9.05 -0.75 -1.48
C LEU A 94 -10.31 -1.18 -0.75
N ARG A 95 -10.91 -0.29 0.02
CA ARG A 95 -12.13 -0.58 0.76
C ARG A 95 -13.29 -1.00 -0.15
N ASN A 96 -13.37 -0.40 -1.31
CA ASN A 96 -14.46 -0.65 -2.27
C ASN A 96 -14.00 -1.50 -3.45
N PHE A 97 -12.91 -2.23 -3.29
CA PHE A 97 -12.30 -2.98 -4.37
C PHE A 97 -13.21 -4.11 -4.85
N PRO A 98 -13.35 -4.32 -6.19
CA PRO A 98 -14.24 -5.36 -6.71
C PRO A 98 -13.78 -6.79 -6.43
N GLN A 99 -12.45 -7.00 -6.40
CA GLN A 99 -11.91 -8.32 -6.02
C GLN A 99 -11.81 -8.43 -4.50
N LEU A 100 -11.78 -9.64 -3.99
CA LEU A 100 -11.56 -9.89 -2.57
C LEU A 100 -10.14 -9.46 -2.19
N ALA A 101 -10.03 -8.51 -1.26
CA ALA A 101 -8.74 -8.04 -0.76
C ALA A 101 -8.54 -8.53 0.68
N VAL A 102 -7.37 -9.09 0.95
CA VAL A 102 -7.01 -9.60 2.27
C VAL A 102 -5.67 -9.03 2.69
N ALA A 103 -5.62 -8.47 3.89
CA ALA A 103 -4.36 -8.05 4.50
C ALA A 103 -3.77 -9.20 5.30
N ASN A 104 -2.58 -9.62 4.95
CA ASN A 104 -1.83 -10.63 5.67
C ASN A 104 -0.75 -9.92 6.48
N LEU A 105 -1.01 -9.73 7.77
CA LEU A 105 -0.14 -8.95 8.64
C LEU A 105 1.05 -9.80 9.09
N ASN A 106 2.20 -9.48 8.55
CA ASN A 106 3.45 -10.20 8.83
C ASN A 106 4.21 -9.65 10.05
N GLY A 107 3.68 -8.61 10.70
CA GLY A 107 4.36 -7.98 11.83
C GLY A 107 3.58 -6.79 12.38
N HIS A 108 4.28 -5.89 13.06
CA HIS A 108 3.68 -4.72 13.68
C HIS A 108 2.94 -3.84 12.68
N THR A 109 1.77 -3.39 13.08
CA THR A 109 0.86 -2.59 12.26
C THR A 109 0.41 -1.41 13.10
N ILE A 110 0.86 -0.19 12.74
CA ILE A 110 0.74 0.99 13.59
C ILE A 110 0.21 2.17 12.77
N GLY A 111 -0.62 3.00 13.39
CA GLY A 111 -1.11 4.24 12.78
C GLY A 111 -1.77 4.02 11.43
N GLY A 112 -1.30 4.71 10.39
CA GLY A 112 -1.78 4.54 9.02
C GLY A 112 -1.67 3.11 8.49
N GLY A 113 -0.78 2.29 9.06
CA GLY A 113 -0.69 0.87 8.75
C GLY A 113 -1.95 0.11 9.16
N ILE A 114 -2.53 0.47 10.31
CA ILE A 114 -3.80 -0.11 10.77
C ILE A 114 -4.93 0.29 9.82
N GLU A 115 -4.97 1.55 9.42
CA GLU A 115 -5.97 2.05 8.49
C GLU A 115 -5.89 1.32 7.15
N LEU A 116 -4.67 1.12 6.63
CA LEU A 116 -4.44 0.35 5.42
C LEU A 116 -4.93 -1.09 5.54
N ALA A 117 -4.62 -1.74 6.67
CA ALA A 117 -5.00 -3.14 6.91
C ALA A 117 -6.51 -3.32 7.02
N LEU A 118 -7.22 -2.31 7.56
CA LEU A 118 -8.66 -2.38 7.80
C LEU A 118 -9.50 -1.94 6.59
N CYS A 119 -8.86 -1.45 5.53
CA CYS A 119 -9.55 -1.17 4.29
C CYS A 119 -10.04 -2.47 3.64
#